data_24cad98175cd2fd8e90ed4f1b057e6cd
#
_entry.id   24cad98175cd2fd8e90ed4f1b057e6cd
#
_cell.length_a   1.000
_cell.length_b   1.000
_cell.length_c   1.000
_cell.angle_alpha   90.00
_cell.angle_beta   90.00
_cell.angle_gamma   90.00
#
_symmetry.space_group_name_H-M   'P 1'
#
loop_
_entity.id
_entity.type
_entity.pdbx_description
1 polymer ?
#
loop_
_entity_poly.entity_id
_entity_poly.type
_entity_poly.pdbx_seq_one_letter_code
_entity_poly.pdbx_strand_id
1 'polypeptide(L)'
;MNQAHSGNEMKPQTENLENHKQKLYSAVLSDTLDSLGYLNQVLSPGISPLDDSSILCGWARVGLYLPIYHDDELVKVYEKELKLIDSLQPDEVPVLICHGLKHIAPWGELLSTRARYLKAAGCLTDGSVRDVRVIREMRFPVFTGGITPVDTKYRGKLTWYDVPGKIHGVYVKSGDLVFGDVDGVVIIPKKLVETVLNQSLQKVSDENMVREKIVSGESLEKIFADHGIL
;
A
#
# COMPACT_ATOMS: atom_id res chain seq x y z
N MET A 1 15.03 -2.45 35.94
CA MET A 1 15.50 -3.61 35.15
C MET A 1 14.30 -4.22 34.45
N ASN A 2 14.08 -3.87 33.20
CA ASN A 2 13.12 -4.52 32.32
C ASN A 2 13.85 -4.82 31.03
N GLN A 3 14.17 -6.09 30.83
CA GLN A 3 14.76 -6.60 29.60
C GLN A 3 13.67 -6.62 28.53
N ALA A 4 13.85 -5.82 27.48
CA ALA A 4 13.09 -5.92 26.27
C ALA A 4 13.43 -7.24 25.57
N HIS A 5 12.46 -8.13 25.46
CA HIS A 5 12.55 -9.30 24.60
C HIS A 5 12.55 -8.84 23.15
N SER A 6 13.72 -8.82 22.53
CA SER A 6 13.87 -8.71 21.08
C SER A 6 13.49 -10.05 20.45
N GLY A 7 12.21 -10.22 20.17
CA GLY A 7 11.75 -11.30 19.30
C GLY A 7 12.26 -11.03 17.88
N ASN A 8 13.22 -11.82 17.43
CA ASN A 8 13.71 -11.84 16.05
C ASN A 8 12.64 -12.53 15.18
N GLU A 9 11.52 -11.82 14.88
CA GLU A 9 10.52 -12.32 13.95
C GLU A 9 11.11 -12.21 12.53
N MET A 10 11.40 -13.38 11.93
CA MET A 10 11.84 -13.47 10.54
C MET A 10 10.88 -12.69 9.63
N LYS A 11 11.39 -11.66 8.92
CA LYS A 11 10.67 -11.06 7.79
C LYS A 11 10.52 -12.15 6.72
N PRO A 12 9.33 -12.32 6.12
CA PRO A 12 9.17 -13.19 4.96
C PRO A 12 10.18 -12.77 3.87
N GLN A 13 10.79 -13.76 3.21
CA GLN A 13 11.92 -13.51 2.31
C GLN A 13 11.48 -12.68 1.10
N THR A 14 12.28 -11.69 0.76
CA THR A 14 12.10 -10.70 -0.34
C THR A 14 11.83 -11.34 -1.71
N GLU A 15 12.44 -12.50 -1.99
CA GLU A 15 12.25 -13.24 -3.25
C GLU A 15 10.79 -13.66 -3.50
N ASN A 16 9.97 -13.74 -2.45
CA ASN A 16 8.60 -14.19 -2.58
C ASN A 16 7.64 -13.05 -3.00
N LEU A 17 7.90 -11.79 -2.61
CA LEU A 17 6.99 -10.67 -2.92
C LEU A 17 6.97 -10.31 -4.41
N GLU A 18 8.10 -10.36 -5.10
CA GLU A 18 8.14 -10.05 -6.54
C GLU A 18 7.37 -11.08 -7.37
N ASN A 19 7.44 -12.37 -7.02
CA ASN A 19 6.64 -13.39 -7.68
C ASN A 19 5.14 -13.21 -7.44
N HIS A 20 4.74 -12.81 -6.23
CA HIS A 20 3.34 -12.51 -5.89
C HIS A 20 2.83 -11.27 -6.65
N LYS A 21 3.65 -10.23 -6.73
CA LYS A 21 3.35 -9.00 -7.46
C LYS A 21 3.04 -9.23 -8.94
N GLN A 22 3.72 -10.20 -9.56
CA GLN A 22 3.51 -10.53 -10.98
C GLN A 22 2.26 -11.39 -11.24
N LYS A 23 1.76 -12.12 -10.24
CA LYS A 23 0.69 -13.11 -10.41
C LYS A 23 -0.63 -12.71 -9.77
N LEU A 24 -0.58 -11.84 -8.77
CA LEU A 24 -1.76 -11.46 -7.99
C LEU A 24 -2.25 -10.07 -8.41
N TYR A 25 -3.50 -9.79 -8.12
CA TYR A 25 -4.18 -8.53 -8.33
C TYR A 25 -5.13 -8.25 -7.16
N SER A 26 -5.49 -6.96 -6.98
CA SER A 26 -6.24 -6.51 -5.81
C SER A 26 -7.60 -7.21 -5.65
N ALA A 27 -8.31 -7.51 -6.75
CA ALA A 27 -9.60 -8.18 -6.69
C ALA A 27 -9.50 -9.60 -6.10
N VAL A 28 -8.55 -10.43 -6.54
CA VAL A 28 -8.40 -11.79 -6.01
C VAL A 28 -7.98 -11.80 -4.54
N LEU A 29 -7.19 -10.80 -4.11
CA LEU A 29 -6.81 -10.63 -2.71
C LEU A 29 -8.01 -10.20 -1.85
N SER A 30 -8.84 -9.30 -2.37
CA SER A 30 -10.10 -8.89 -1.73
C SER A 30 -11.03 -10.07 -1.50
N ASP A 31 -11.30 -10.84 -2.56
CA ASP A 31 -12.17 -12.02 -2.50
C ASP A 31 -11.65 -13.08 -1.52
N THR A 32 -10.33 -13.27 -1.48
CA THR A 32 -9.70 -14.21 -0.55
C THR A 32 -9.89 -13.75 0.90
N LEU A 33 -9.71 -12.44 1.16
CA LEU A 33 -9.94 -11.87 2.48
C LEU A 33 -11.41 -11.97 2.90
N ASP A 34 -12.35 -11.74 1.98
CA ASP A 34 -13.79 -11.89 2.21
C ASP A 34 -14.13 -13.33 2.60
N SER A 35 -13.57 -14.32 1.90
CA SER A 35 -13.77 -15.73 2.22
C SER A 35 -13.24 -16.13 3.61
N LEU A 36 -12.24 -15.39 4.11
CA LEU A 36 -11.69 -15.54 5.45
C LEU A 36 -12.43 -14.71 6.52
N GLY A 37 -13.49 -13.96 6.14
CA GLY A 37 -14.30 -13.13 7.03
C GLY A 37 -13.72 -11.71 7.30
N TYR A 38 -12.75 -11.27 6.49
CA TYR A 38 -12.11 -9.94 6.60
C TYR A 38 -12.67 -8.97 5.55
N LEU A 39 -13.91 -8.52 5.73
CA LEU A 39 -14.70 -7.75 4.75
C LEU A 39 -14.31 -6.27 4.62
N ASN A 40 -13.36 -5.75 5.40
CA ASN A 40 -13.02 -4.32 5.44
C ASN A 40 -11.51 -4.10 5.26
N GLN A 41 -10.94 -4.68 4.22
CA GLN A 41 -9.50 -4.63 3.94
C GLN A 41 -9.15 -3.86 2.65
N VAL A 42 -10.15 -3.45 1.88
CA VAL A 42 -10.00 -2.64 0.68
C VAL A 42 -10.22 -1.17 1.04
N LEU A 43 -9.31 -0.30 0.62
CA LEU A 43 -9.46 1.14 0.81
C LEU A 43 -10.67 1.65 0.02
N SER A 44 -11.47 2.53 0.65
CA SER A 44 -12.57 3.21 -0.06
C SER A 44 -12.03 4.00 -1.26
N PRO A 45 -12.82 4.19 -2.34
CA PRO A 45 -12.40 4.93 -3.52
C PRO A 45 -11.85 6.32 -3.20
N GLY A 46 -10.90 6.78 -4.02
CA GLY A 46 -10.29 8.11 -3.89
C GLY A 46 -8.77 8.09 -3.70
N ILE A 47 -8.16 6.92 -3.74
CA ILE A 47 -6.72 6.72 -3.89
C ILE A 47 -6.49 6.03 -5.23
N SER A 48 -5.56 6.54 -6.02
CA SER A 48 -5.22 6.00 -7.34
C SER A 48 -3.70 5.97 -7.54
N PRO A 49 -3.18 5.06 -8.36
CA PRO A 49 -1.77 5.10 -8.75
C PRO A 49 -1.49 6.34 -9.61
N LEU A 50 -0.26 6.84 -9.54
CA LEU A 50 0.20 7.88 -10.48
C LEU A 50 0.36 7.37 -11.91
N ASP A 51 0.56 6.09 -12.07
CA ASP A 51 0.67 5.38 -13.35
C ASP A 51 -0.15 4.10 -13.24
N ASP A 52 -1.14 3.93 -14.12
CA ASP A 52 -2.09 2.81 -14.10
C ASP A 52 -1.42 1.44 -14.27
N SER A 53 -0.20 1.40 -14.81
CA SER A 53 0.60 0.17 -14.90
C SER A 53 1.35 -0.17 -13.61
N SER A 54 1.31 0.71 -12.60
CA SER A 54 2.03 0.50 -11.35
C SER A 54 1.37 -0.56 -10.48
N ILE A 55 2.17 -1.47 -9.95
CA ILE A 55 1.78 -2.39 -8.89
C ILE A 55 2.58 -2.06 -7.64
N LEU A 56 1.88 -1.84 -6.54
CA LEU A 56 2.44 -1.63 -5.22
C LEU A 56 2.32 -2.92 -4.41
N CYS A 57 3.44 -3.47 -3.96
CA CYS A 57 3.43 -4.65 -3.09
C CYS A 57 4.59 -4.55 -2.11
N GLY A 58 4.28 -4.39 -0.81
CA GLY A 58 5.32 -4.25 0.20
C GLY A 58 4.80 -4.04 1.61
N TRP A 59 5.71 -3.98 2.57
CA TRP A 59 5.41 -3.93 4.01
C TRP A 59 5.14 -2.50 4.46
N ALA A 60 3.98 -2.25 5.03
CA ALA A 60 3.60 -0.93 5.54
C ALA A 60 4.59 -0.38 6.57
N ARG A 61 4.93 0.90 6.43
CA ARG A 61 5.57 1.75 7.45
C ARG A 61 4.67 2.96 7.66
N VAL A 62 3.87 2.94 8.70
CA VAL A 62 2.80 3.91 8.93
C VAL A 62 3.35 5.21 9.48
N GLY A 63 2.92 6.33 8.89
CA GLY A 63 3.18 7.68 9.34
C GLY A 63 1.89 8.50 9.41
N LEU A 64 1.66 9.19 10.52
CA LEU A 64 0.46 10.00 10.75
C LEU A 64 0.81 11.49 10.67
N TYR A 65 0.16 12.19 9.74
CA TYR A 65 0.21 13.65 9.62
C TYR A 65 -0.94 14.30 10.38
N LEU A 66 -0.63 15.43 11.02
CA LEU A 66 -1.65 16.34 11.55
C LEU A 66 -1.52 17.71 10.90
N PRO A 67 -2.63 18.44 10.74
CA PRO A 67 -2.60 19.83 10.30
C PRO A 67 -1.88 20.71 11.32
N ILE A 68 -1.17 21.72 10.82
CA ILE A 68 -0.62 22.82 11.62
C ILE A 68 -1.16 24.13 11.06
N TYR A 69 -1.34 25.13 11.93
CA TYR A 69 -1.99 26.42 11.58
C TYR A 69 -1.10 27.62 11.85
N HIS A 70 0.14 27.37 12.26
CA HIS A 70 1.15 28.39 12.48
C HIS A 70 2.51 27.87 12.07
N ASP A 71 3.39 28.80 11.70
CA ASP A 71 4.80 28.52 11.46
C ASP A 71 5.57 28.99 12.70
N ASP A 72 6.24 28.04 13.32
CA ASP A 72 7.21 28.32 14.37
C ASP A 72 8.56 27.81 13.84
N GLU A 73 9.55 28.66 13.75
CA GLU A 73 10.91 28.28 13.35
C GLU A 73 11.49 27.17 14.24
N LEU A 74 10.99 27.02 15.46
CA LEU A 74 11.33 25.93 16.38
C LEU A 74 10.67 24.62 15.99
N VAL A 75 9.62 24.63 15.15
CA VAL A 75 8.94 23.43 14.66
C VAL A 75 9.76 22.83 13.51
N LYS A 76 10.57 21.84 13.81
CA LYS A 76 11.31 21.05 12.80
C LYS A 76 10.31 20.18 12.03
N VAL A 77 9.61 20.80 11.08
CA VAL A 77 8.44 20.22 10.40
C VAL A 77 8.76 18.89 9.72
N TYR A 78 9.95 18.76 9.14
CA TYR A 78 10.38 17.56 8.41
C TYR A 78 11.11 16.51 9.27
N GLU A 79 11.41 16.81 10.55
CA GLU A 79 12.29 15.94 11.35
C GLU A 79 11.86 14.48 11.39
N LYS A 80 10.59 14.22 11.69
CA LYS A 80 10.07 12.84 11.78
C LYS A 80 9.87 12.22 10.41
N GLU A 81 9.50 13.02 9.41
CA GLU A 81 9.38 12.59 8.03
C GLU A 81 10.71 12.07 7.51
N LEU A 82 11.78 12.85 7.65
CA LEU A 82 13.12 12.44 7.23
C LEU A 82 13.59 11.19 8.00
N LYS A 83 13.33 11.13 9.31
CA LYS A 83 13.66 9.93 10.11
C LYS A 83 12.93 8.68 9.63
N LEU A 84 11.63 8.79 9.34
CA LEU A 84 10.86 7.68 8.80
C LEU A 84 11.45 7.22 7.46
N ILE A 85 11.66 8.14 6.51
CA ILE A 85 12.14 7.81 5.18
C ILE A 85 13.57 7.26 5.22
N ASP A 86 14.48 7.85 6.00
CA ASP A 86 15.86 7.37 6.11
C ASP A 86 15.97 5.99 6.78
N SER A 87 14.97 5.59 7.57
CA SER A 87 14.92 4.29 8.25
C SER A 87 14.28 3.18 7.43
N LEU A 88 13.76 3.48 6.22
CA LEU A 88 13.11 2.47 5.37
C LEU A 88 14.06 1.31 5.04
N GLN A 89 13.50 0.12 5.06
CA GLN A 89 14.15 -1.11 4.63
C GLN A 89 13.66 -1.54 3.24
N PRO A 90 14.37 -2.43 2.54
CA PRO A 90 13.88 -3.01 1.29
C PRO A 90 12.46 -3.54 1.42
N ASP A 91 11.66 -3.34 0.36
CA ASP A 91 10.25 -3.75 0.24
C ASP A 91 9.29 -3.07 1.23
N GLU A 92 9.72 -2.06 1.97
CA GLU A 92 8.80 -1.26 2.77
C GLU A 92 8.06 -0.21 1.94
N VAL A 93 6.85 0.11 2.37
CA VAL A 93 5.95 1.11 1.79
C VAL A 93 5.62 2.13 2.88
N PRO A 94 6.13 3.36 2.83
CA PRO A 94 5.61 4.43 3.67
C PRO A 94 4.12 4.64 3.38
N VAL A 95 3.29 4.44 4.41
CA VAL A 95 1.85 4.68 4.40
C VAL A 95 1.60 5.97 5.15
N LEU A 96 1.47 7.08 4.41
CA LEU A 96 1.38 8.43 4.98
C LEU A 96 -0.10 8.82 5.10
N ILE A 97 -0.62 8.79 6.33
CA ILE A 97 -2.02 9.06 6.62
C ILE A 97 -2.18 10.54 6.94
N CYS A 98 -2.85 11.25 6.05
CA CYS A 98 -3.14 12.69 6.14
C CYS A 98 -4.60 12.98 6.49
N HIS A 99 -5.39 11.96 6.84
CA HIS A 99 -6.81 12.08 7.16
C HIS A 99 -7.63 12.81 6.07
N GLY A 100 -7.28 12.57 4.80
CA GLY A 100 -7.94 13.19 3.65
C GLY A 100 -7.57 14.66 3.40
N LEU A 101 -6.51 15.18 4.00
CA LEU A 101 -5.99 16.54 3.75
C LEU A 101 -5.33 16.60 2.36
N LYS A 102 -6.15 16.73 1.31
CA LYS A 102 -5.68 16.76 -0.10
C LYS A 102 -5.01 18.08 -0.51
N HIS A 103 -5.01 19.08 0.35
CA HIS A 103 -4.38 20.38 0.09
C HIS A 103 -2.89 20.42 0.47
N ILE A 104 -2.31 19.31 0.92
CA ILE A 104 -0.89 19.17 1.21
C ILE A 104 -0.31 17.96 0.48
N ALA A 105 0.95 18.07 0.06
CA ALA A 105 1.71 16.99 -0.55
C ALA A 105 2.82 16.51 0.41
N PRO A 106 2.56 15.46 1.21
CA PRO A 106 3.57 14.85 2.07
C PRO A 106 4.60 14.01 1.29
N TRP A 107 4.46 13.93 -0.02
CA TRP A 107 5.33 13.14 -0.88
C TRP A 107 5.69 13.88 -2.16
N GLY A 108 6.93 13.72 -2.61
CA GLY A 108 7.45 14.32 -3.82
C GLY A 108 8.67 13.57 -4.37
N GLU A 109 9.34 14.17 -5.36
CA GLU A 109 10.48 13.58 -6.07
C GLU A 109 11.64 13.21 -5.15
N LEU A 110 12.07 14.11 -4.26
CA LEU A 110 13.24 13.88 -3.39
C LEU A 110 13.03 12.68 -2.46
N LEU A 111 11.83 12.54 -1.88
CA LEU A 111 11.49 11.40 -1.02
C LEU A 111 11.40 10.11 -1.85
N SER A 112 10.85 10.17 -3.07
CA SER A 112 10.82 9.04 -4.01
C SER A 112 12.23 8.58 -4.38
N THR A 113 13.13 9.51 -4.67
CA THR A 113 14.54 9.22 -4.97
C THR A 113 15.23 8.53 -3.80
N ARG A 114 15.02 9.03 -2.58
CA ARG A 114 15.60 8.42 -1.38
C ARG A 114 15.02 7.04 -1.10
N ALA A 115 13.69 6.89 -1.15
CA ALA A 115 13.00 5.61 -0.95
C ALA A 115 13.45 4.55 -1.97
N ARG A 116 13.57 4.93 -3.24
CA ARG A 116 14.09 4.05 -4.31
C ARG A 116 15.53 3.60 -4.05
N TYR A 117 16.39 4.51 -3.58
CA TYR A 117 17.76 4.17 -3.18
C TYR A 117 17.78 3.10 -2.07
N LEU A 118 16.87 3.21 -1.11
CA LEU A 118 16.70 2.26 -0.01
C LEU A 118 15.95 0.98 -0.42
N LYS A 119 15.56 0.84 -1.70
CA LYS A 119 14.81 -0.28 -2.26
C LYS A 119 13.40 -0.43 -1.65
N ALA A 120 12.80 0.67 -1.21
CA ALA A 120 11.39 0.68 -0.84
C ALA A 120 10.51 0.31 -2.03
N ALA A 121 9.39 -0.37 -1.79
CA ALA A 121 8.51 -0.88 -2.84
C ALA A 121 7.63 0.19 -3.50
N GLY A 122 7.45 1.33 -2.85
CA GLY A 122 6.63 2.44 -3.32
C GLY A 122 6.16 3.33 -2.18
N CYS A 123 5.08 4.10 -2.39
CA CYS A 123 4.45 4.96 -1.38
C CYS A 123 2.93 4.90 -1.49
N LEU A 124 2.24 4.97 -0.35
CA LEU A 124 0.79 5.10 -0.24
C LEU A 124 0.44 6.31 0.63
N THR A 125 -0.43 7.20 0.15
CA THR A 125 -0.94 8.32 0.94
C THR A 125 -2.39 8.68 0.58
N ASP A 126 -3.18 9.06 1.58
CA ASP A 126 -4.51 9.68 1.39
C ASP A 126 -4.42 11.22 1.27
N GLY A 127 -3.24 11.79 1.41
CA GLY A 127 -2.90 13.14 1.02
C GLY A 127 -2.63 13.27 -0.48
N SER A 128 -2.09 14.42 -0.90
CA SER A 128 -1.65 14.63 -2.28
C SER A 128 -0.15 14.35 -2.45
N VAL A 129 0.29 14.34 -3.71
CA VAL A 129 1.72 14.29 -4.08
C VAL A 129 2.07 15.42 -5.02
N ARG A 130 3.37 15.77 -5.08
CA ARG A 130 3.93 16.75 -6.02
C ARG A 130 5.03 16.14 -6.88
N ASP A 131 5.55 16.87 -7.84
CA ASP A 131 6.63 16.46 -8.74
C ASP A 131 6.31 15.21 -9.58
N VAL A 132 5.02 15.02 -9.88
CA VAL A 132 4.43 13.81 -10.47
C VAL A 132 5.11 13.40 -11.78
N ARG A 133 5.51 14.38 -12.63
CA ARG A 133 6.19 14.07 -13.88
C ARG A 133 7.47 13.28 -13.65
N VAL A 134 8.31 13.73 -12.72
CA VAL A 134 9.61 13.09 -12.43
C VAL A 134 9.38 11.74 -11.76
N ILE A 135 8.40 11.62 -10.86
CA ILE A 135 8.06 10.34 -10.21
C ILE A 135 7.61 9.30 -11.25
N ARG A 136 6.80 9.70 -12.24
CA ARG A 136 6.41 8.82 -13.36
C ARG A 136 7.61 8.39 -14.20
N GLU A 137 8.51 9.31 -14.54
CA GLU A 137 9.76 9.00 -15.26
C GLU A 137 10.63 7.99 -14.50
N MET A 138 10.66 8.07 -13.16
CA MET A 138 11.33 7.10 -12.30
C MET A 138 10.66 5.74 -12.25
N ARG A 139 9.38 5.61 -12.67
CA ARG A 139 8.56 4.40 -12.49
C ARG A 139 8.52 3.91 -11.04
N PHE A 140 8.53 4.84 -10.08
CA PHE A 140 8.40 4.50 -8.67
C PHE A 140 6.91 4.44 -8.31
N PRO A 141 6.40 3.30 -7.78
CA PRO A 141 4.98 3.15 -7.50
C PRO A 141 4.53 4.13 -6.40
N VAL A 142 3.60 5.01 -6.73
CA VAL A 142 2.99 5.95 -5.76
C VAL A 142 1.50 5.93 -5.93
N PHE A 143 0.79 5.67 -4.83
CA PHE A 143 -0.66 5.68 -4.74
C PHE A 143 -1.09 6.86 -3.86
N THR A 144 -1.99 7.70 -4.37
CA THR A 144 -2.27 9.01 -3.77
C THR A 144 -3.74 9.40 -3.81
N GLY A 145 -4.17 10.17 -2.82
CA GLY A 145 -5.49 10.79 -2.78
C GLY A 145 -5.65 12.01 -3.69
N GLY A 146 -4.55 12.56 -4.25
CA GLY A 146 -4.61 13.71 -5.13
C GLY A 146 -3.23 14.21 -5.58
N ILE A 147 -3.24 15.29 -6.35
CA ILE A 147 -2.04 15.96 -6.85
C ILE A 147 -2.14 17.44 -6.52
N THR A 148 -1.10 18.02 -5.92
CA THR A 148 -1.00 19.46 -5.64
C THR A 148 0.47 19.87 -5.55
N PRO A 149 0.87 21.07 -5.99
CA PRO A 149 2.24 21.55 -5.80
C PRO A 149 2.52 22.03 -4.38
N VAL A 150 1.54 21.98 -3.47
CA VAL A 150 1.60 22.59 -2.13
C VAL A 150 2.35 21.69 -1.15
N ASP A 151 3.42 22.23 -0.56
CA ASP A 151 4.21 21.57 0.46
C ASP A 151 3.45 21.41 1.80
N THR A 152 3.88 20.45 2.62
CA THR A 152 3.42 20.26 4.00
C THR A 152 3.85 21.39 4.93
N LYS A 153 4.99 22.03 4.67
CA LYS A 153 5.47 23.18 5.45
C LYS A 153 4.35 24.22 5.62
N TYR A 154 4.13 24.69 6.86
CA TYR A 154 3.06 25.61 7.29
C TYR A 154 1.64 25.02 7.34
N ARG A 155 1.43 23.74 6.93
CA ARG A 155 0.07 23.17 6.78
C ARG A 155 -0.12 21.83 7.42
N GLY A 156 0.93 21.00 7.46
CA GLY A 156 0.89 19.67 8.04
C GLY A 156 2.26 19.20 8.51
N LYS A 157 2.27 18.29 9.46
CA LYS A 157 3.50 17.73 10.04
C LYS A 157 3.32 16.25 10.33
N LEU A 158 4.32 15.44 9.99
CA LEU A 158 4.36 14.05 10.47
C LEU A 158 4.54 14.06 12.00
N THR A 159 3.52 13.62 12.71
CA THR A 159 3.49 13.69 14.18
C THR A 159 3.92 12.38 14.81
N TRP A 160 3.49 11.26 14.27
CA TRP A 160 3.86 9.92 14.74
C TRP A 160 4.18 9.02 13.55
N TYR A 161 5.05 8.04 13.77
CA TYR A 161 5.27 6.94 12.85
C TYR A 161 5.45 5.63 13.62
N ASP A 162 5.32 4.51 12.93
CA ASP A 162 5.27 3.15 13.49
C ASP A 162 4.16 2.95 14.54
N VAL A 163 3.06 3.67 14.37
CA VAL A 163 1.83 3.54 15.18
C VAL A 163 0.69 3.07 14.26
N PRO A 164 -0.32 2.36 14.82
CA PRO A 164 -1.50 2.01 14.05
C PRO A 164 -2.25 3.25 13.55
N GLY A 165 -2.80 3.18 12.36
CA GLY A 165 -3.62 4.24 11.78
C GLY A 165 -4.84 3.70 11.03
N LYS A 166 -5.65 4.61 10.50
CA LYS A 166 -6.79 4.29 9.65
C LYS A 166 -6.72 5.15 8.38
N ILE A 167 -6.63 4.50 7.24
CA ILE A 167 -6.58 5.13 5.92
C ILE A 167 -7.80 4.69 5.11
N HIS A 168 -8.57 5.63 4.56
CA HIS A 168 -9.77 5.36 3.75
C HIS A 168 -10.65 4.22 4.29
N GLY A 169 -10.91 4.22 5.61
CA GLY A 169 -11.79 3.25 6.25
C GLY A 169 -11.09 2.00 6.80
N VAL A 170 -9.86 1.71 6.38
CA VAL A 170 -9.13 0.49 6.74
C VAL A 170 -8.08 0.76 7.82
N TYR A 171 -8.01 -0.09 8.85
CA TYR A 171 -6.92 -0.08 9.82
C TYR A 171 -5.65 -0.67 9.21
N VAL A 172 -4.52 -0.01 9.47
CA VAL A 172 -3.19 -0.44 9.02
C VAL A 172 -2.17 -0.28 10.14
N LYS A 173 -1.24 -1.22 10.21
CA LYS A 173 -0.10 -1.20 11.14
C LYS A 173 1.20 -1.37 10.36
N SER A 174 2.30 -0.84 10.87
CA SER A 174 3.63 -1.18 10.34
C SER A 174 3.83 -2.70 10.39
N GLY A 175 4.25 -3.27 9.24
CA GLY A 175 4.39 -4.69 9.02
C GLY A 175 3.18 -5.42 8.40
N ASP A 176 2.03 -4.77 8.20
CA ASP A 176 0.97 -5.30 7.34
C ASP A 176 1.44 -5.25 5.87
N LEU A 177 0.89 -6.12 5.01
CA LEU A 177 1.21 -6.08 3.59
C LEU A 177 0.25 -5.13 2.87
N VAL A 178 0.81 -4.21 2.10
CA VAL A 178 0.07 -3.33 1.18
C VAL A 178 0.17 -3.93 -0.22
N PHE A 179 -0.97 -4.14 -0.87
CA PHE A 179 -1.04 -4.46 -2.29
C PHE A 179 -1.95 -3.46 -3.00
N GLY A 180 -1.50 -2.92 -4.12
CA GLY A 180 -2.27 -1.96 -4.90
C GLY A 180 -2.02 -2.10 -6.39
N ASP A 181 -3.06 -1.94 -7.17
CA ASP A 181 -3.06 -1.85 -8.63
C ASP A 181 -4.08 -0.79 -9.08
N VAL A 182 -4.42 -0.77 -10.37
CA VAL A 182 -5.35 0.21 -10.94
C VAL A 182 -6.76 0.13 -10.33
N ASP A 183 -7.19 -1.04 -9.86
CA ASP A 183 -8.51 -1.24 -9.26
C ASP A 183 -8.60 -0.70 -7.83
N GLY A 184 -7.49 -0.66 -7.10
CA GLY A 184 -7.47 -0.13 -5.74
C GLY A 184 -6.33 -0.67 -4.88
N VAL A 185 -6.47 -0.47 -3.57
CA VAL A 185 -5.47 -0.88 -2.57
C VAL A 185 -6.09 -1.78 -1.51
N VAL A 186 -5.42 -2.88 -1.23
CA VAL A 186 -5.79 -3.87 -0.20
C VAL A 186 -4.72 -3.86 0.91
N ILE A 187 -5.16 -3.87 2.16
CA ILE A 187 -4.28 -4.03 3.33
C ILE A 187 -4.48 -5.43 3.90
N ILE A 188 -3.42 -6.22 3.90
CA ILE A 188 -3.46 -7.58 4.43
C ILE A 188 -2.77 -7.58 5.81
N PRO A 189 -3.50 -7.86 6.91
CA PRO A 189 -2.90 -7.95 8.24
C PRO A 189 -1.74 -8.95 8.27
N LYS A 190 -0.61 -8.59 8.90
CA LYS A 190 0.64 -9.39 8.95
C LYS A 190 0.38 -10.86 9.22
N LYS A 191 -0.50 -11.18 10.17
CA LYS A 191 -0.83 -12.55 10.56
C LYS A 191 -1.52 -13.40 9.48
N LEU A 192 -2.09 -12.75 8.45
CA LEU A 192 -2.85 -13.42 7.37
C LEU A 192 -2.06 -13.52 6.07
N VAL A 193 -0.92 -12.84 5.95
CA VAL A 193 -0.21 -12.68 4.68
C VAL A 193 0.05 -14.01 4.00
N GLU A 194 0.65 -14.97 4.70
CA GLU A 194 0.96 -16.28 4.11
C GLU A 194 -0.30 -17.01 3.63
N THR A 195 -1.34 -17.03 4.46
CA THR A 195 -2.61 -17.69 4.12
C THR A 195 -3.28 -17.04 2.91
N VAL A 196 -3.37 -15.70 2.91
CA VAL A 196 -4.03 -14.95 1.83
C VAL A 196 -3.25 -15.12 0.53
N LEU A 197 -1.93 -14.96 0.54
CA LEU A 197 -1.12 -15.08 -0.68
C LEU A 197 -1.22 -16.49 -1.28
N ASN A 198 -1.13 -17.54 -0.47
CA ASN A 198 -1.23 -18.93 -0.95
C ASN A 198 -2.61 -19.26 -1.52
N GLN A 199 -3.68 -18.87 -0.81
CA GLN A 199 -5.06 -19.10 -1.28
C GLN A 199 -5.36 -18.29 -2.55
N SER A 200 -4.88 -17.05 -2.63
CA SER A 200 -5.06 -16.21 -3.83
C SER A 200 -4.33 -16.78 -5.05
N LEU A 201 -3.13 -17.35 -4.89
CA LEU A 201 -2.44 -18.03 -5.99
C LEU A 201 -3.22 -19.26 -6.50
N GLN A 202 -3.82 -20.03 -5.59
CA GLN A 202 -4.69 -21.15 -5.98
C GLN A 202 -5.91 -20.64 -6.74
N LYS A 203 -6.58 -19.60 -6.22
CA LYS A 203 -7.74 -19.00 -6.86
C LYS A 203 -7.44 -18.48 -8.27
N VAL A 204 -6.30 -17.80 -8.48
CA VAL A 204 -5.85 -17.39 -9.82
C VAL A 204 -5.69 -18.59 -10.76
N SER A 205 -5.15 -19.71 -10.28
CA SER A 205 -5.05 -20.93 -11.09
C SER A 205 -6.41 -21.46 -11.50
N ASP A 206 -7.37 -21.49 -10.58
CA ASP A 206 -8.72 -21.97 -10.83
C ASP A 206 -9.46 -21.03 -11.80
N GLU A 207 -9.33 -19.72 -11.63
CA GLU A 207 -9.88 -18.72 -12.57
C GLU A 207 -9.29 -18.83 -13.98
N ASN A 208 -8.03 -19.19 -14.13
CA ASN A 208 -7.41 -19.40 -15.44
C ASN A 208 -8.07 -20.58 -16.17
N MET A 209 -8.35 -21.68 -15.48
CA MET A 209 -9.10 -22.82 -16.05
C MET A 209 -10.52 -22.42 -16.47
N VAL A 210 -11.20 -21.63 -15.65
CA VAL A 210 -12.54 -21.09 -15.98
C VAL A 210 -12.47 -20.19 -17.21
N ARG A 211 -11.49 -19.32 -17.30
CA ARG A 211 -11.28 -18.40 -18.44
C ARG A 211 -11.06 -19.17 -19.75
N GLU A 212 -10.28 -20.25 -19.73
CA GLU A 212 -10.10 -21.12 -20.92
C GLU A 212 -11.42 -21.72 -21.39
N LYS A 213 -12.30 -22.17 -20.48
CA LYS A 213 -13.63 -22.70 -20.81
C LYS A 213 -14.53 -21.62 -21.39
N ILE A 214 -14.53 -20.41 -20.84
CA ILE A 214 -15.28 -19.25 -21.38
C ILE A 214 -14.81 -18.96 -22.80
N VAL A 215 -13.52 -18.90 -23.05
CA VAL A 215 -12.95 -18.64 -24.37
C VAL A 215 -13.29 -19.77 -25.37
N SER A 216 -13.44 -21.01 -24.91
CA SER A 216 -13.89 -22.15 -25.74
C SER A 216 -15.40 -22.13 -26.05
N GLY A 217 -16.17 -21.19 -25.47
CA GLY A 217 -17.58 -20.98 -25.76
C GLY A 217 -18.54 -21.67 -24.78
N GLU A 218 -18.06 -22.17 -23.64
CA GLU A 218 -18.96 -22.67 -22.59
C GLU A 218 -19.75 -21.51 -21.94
N SER A 219 -21.02 -21.76 -21.59
CA SER A 219 -21.83 -20.74 -20.93
C SER A 219 -21.43 -20.53 -19.47
N LEU A 220 -21.53 -19.28 -18.98
CA LEU A 220 -21.23 -18.95 -17.60
C LEU A 220 -22.10 -19.74 -16.61
N GLU A 221 -23.39 -19.96 -16.93
CA GLU A 221 -24.28 -20.73 -16.08
C GLU A 221 -23.80 -22.19 -15.88
N LYS A 222 -23.32 -22.81 -16.97
CA LYS A 222 -22.78 -24.19 -16.91
C LYS A 222 -21.47 -24.21 -16.11
N ILE A 223 -20.57 -23.31 -16.38
CA ILE A 223 -19.28 -23.19 -15.68
C ILE A 223 -19.51 -22.98 -14.18
N PHE A 224 -20.42 -22.08 -13.81
CA PHE A 224 -20.73 -21.82 -12.41
C PHE A 224 -21.36 -23.02 -11.72
N ALA A 225 -22.28 -23.75 -12.41
CA ALA A 225 -22.87 -24.97 -11.90
C ALA A 225 -21.85 -26.11 -11.66
N ASP A 226 -20.82 -26.19 -12.54
CA ASP A 226 -19.80 -27.23 -12.47
C ASP A 226 -18.66 -26.92 -11.49
N HIS A 227 -18.31 -25.62 -11.32
CA HIS A 227 -17.10 -25.20 -10.58
C HIS A 227 -17.38 -24.28 -9.41
N GLY A 228 -18.53 -23.61 -9.34
CA GLY A 228 -18.85 -22.63 -8.28
C GLY A 228 -17.99 -21.36 -8.30
N ILE A 229 -17.31 -21.09 -9.42
CA ILE A 229 -16.38 -19.97 -9.61
C ILE A 229 -16.86 -19.12 -10.78
N LEU A 230 -16.87 -17.79 -10.55
CA LEU A 230 -17.05 -16.74 -11.57
C LEU A 230 -16.07 -15.64 -11.29
#